data_744b73b33b5d13e5d023000277ee0154
#
_entry.id   744b73b33b5d13e5d023000277ee0154
#
_cell.length_a   1.000
_cell.length_b   1.000
_cell.length_c   1.000
_cell.angle_alpha   90.00
_cell.angle_beta   90.00
_cell.angle_gamma   90.00
#
_symmetry.space_group_name_H-M   'P 1'
#
loop_
_entity.id
_entity.type
_entity.pdbx_description
1 polymer ?
#
loop_
_entity_poly.entity_id
_entity_poly.type
_entity_poly.pdbx_seq_one_letter_code
_entity_poly.pdbx_strand_id
1 'polypeptide(L)'
;MCKRMRIRAKGRKMVAWMGMAIDATSRVWLAGVVSIPRDRALADRLLQQVRACCQGVRALLVCTDGWNAYPNSILRVFREKVKKQAGPGRAGLAVWPELCIATVIKHTKKKRVVEVTRKLTWGTIEKAQHLLKMTRGCKEFNTSLIERFNGTMRERLASLTRKCRHAAQRLETLETGMYLIGSTYNFCWAHHELSTSKHFGYGCTPAMAAGLTDHVWSVFELLSFKMAPTPWVEPKRRGRPRKATGPDPTLPKRPRGRPRKVA
;
A
#
# COMPACT_ATOMS: atom_id res chain seq x y z
N MET A 1 -5.53 -1.27 6.24
CA MET A 1 -6.03 -0.80 7.56
C MET A 1 -4.93 -0.10 8.33
N CYS A 2 -5.21 1.05 8.97
CA CYS A 2 -4.23 1.79 9.76
C CYS A 2 -4.39 1.54 11.26
N LYS A 3 -3.28 1.33 11.95
CA LYS A 3 -3.24 1.10 13.39
C LYS A 3 -2.52 2.22 14.12
N ARG A 4 -3.14 2.71 15.20
CA ARG A 4 -2.56 3.70 16.11
C ARG A 4 -1.51 3.05 17.01
N MET A 5 -0.34 3.68 17.12
CA MET A 5 0.76 3.25 17.96
C MET A 5 1.27 4.41 18.81
N ARG A 6 1.78 4.10 19.99
CA ARG A 6 2.44 5.08 20.86
C ARG A 6 3.95 4.92 20.68
N ILE A 7 4.61 6.03 20.38
CA ILE A 7 6.07 6.10 20.29
C ILE A 7 6.60 7.16 21.24
N ARG A 8 7.89 7.11 21.56
CA ARG A 8 8.56 8.13 22.38
C ARG A 8 9.69 8.72 21.53
N ALA A 9 9.46 9.86 20.91
CA ALA A 9 10.46 10.55 20.12
C ALA A 9 10.86 11.86 20.80
N LYS A 10 12.18 12.14 20.86
CA LYS A 10 12.74 13.33 21.49
C LYS A 10 12.17 13.59 22.91
N GLY A 11 12.06 12.51 23.72
CA GLY A 11 11.54 12.60 25.10
C GLY A 11 10.00 12.77 25.22
N ARG A 12 9.28 13.02 24.11
CA ARG A 12 7.83 13.25 24.11
C ARG A 12 7.07 12.00 23.67
N LYS A 13 5.90 11.76 24.31
CA LYS A 13 4.97 10.73 23.86
C LYS A 13 4.27 11.19 22.59
N MET A 14 4.43 10.45 21.51
CA MET A 14 3.80 10.74 20.21
C MET A 14 2.94 9.58 19.76
N VAL A 15 2.10 9.82 18.76
CA VAL A 15 1.31 8.80 18.09
C VAL A 15 1.84 8.63 16.69
N ALA A 16 2.14 7.39 16.32
CA ALA A 16 2.40 6.99 14.95
C ALA A 16 1.26 6.10 14.43
N TRP A 17 1.12 6.02 13.14
CA TRP A 17 0.15 5.20 12.45
C TRP A 17 0.87 4.23 11.53
N MET A 18 0.51 2.96 11.62
CA MET A 18 1.00 1.90 10.75
C MET A 18 -0.15 1.47 9.85
N GLY A 19 -0.01 1.72 8.55
CA GLY A 19 -0.89 1.22 7.51
C GLY A 19 -0.34 -0.09 6.98
N MET A 20 -1.17 -1.12 6.85
CA MET A 20 -0.76 -2.43 6.32
C MET A 20 -1.81 -2.99 5.37
N ALA A 21 -1.34 -3.77 4.39
CA ALA A 21 -2.15 -4.49 3.44
C ALA A 21 -1.74 -5.96 3.38
N ILE A 22 -2.72 -6.85 3.22
CA ILE A 22 -2.55 -8.29 3.12
C ILE A 22 -3.40 -8.82 1.97
N ASP A 23 -2.89 -9.78 1.22
CA ASP A 23 -3.70 -10.54 0.28
C ASP A 23 -4.62 -11.52 1.03
N ALA A 24 -5.89 -11.51 0.67
CA ALA A 24 -6.87 -12.34 1.35
C ALA A 24 -6.80 -13.82 0.96
N THR A 25 -6.25 -14.15 -0.20
CA THR A 25 -6.18 -15.52 -0.72
C THR A 25 -4.96 -16.26 -0.18
N SER A 26 -3.79 -15.70 -0.36
CA SER A 26 -2.50 -16.29 0.05
C SER A 26 -2.08 -15.92 1.47
N ARG A 27 -2.74 -14.94 2.09
CA ARG A 27 -2.35 -14.35 3.39
C ARG A 27 -1.03 -13.59 3.34
N VAL A 28 -0.44 -13.35 2.17
CA VAL A 28 0.81 -12.59 2.04
C VAL A 28 0.62 -11.14 2.50
N TRP A 29 1.49 -10.72 3.40
CA TRP A 29 1.64 -9.30 3.69
C TRP A 29 2.27 -8.58 2.50
N LEU A 30 1.52 -7.69 1.87
CA LEU A 30 1.89 -7.02 0.62
C LEU A 30 2.68 -5.73 0.85
N ALA A 31 2.28 -4.97 1.86
CA ALA A 31 2.82 -3.63 2.04
C ALA A 31 2.59 -3.11 3.46
N GLY A 32 3.47 -2.21 3.88
CA GLY A 32 3.32 -1.48 5.12
C GLY A 32 3.97 -0.10 5.07
N VAL A 33 3.37 0.86 5.74
CA VAL A 33 3.87 2.24 5.85
C VAL A 33 3.67 2.75 7.25
N VAL A 34 4.69 3.42 7.80
CA VAL A 34 4.63 4.08 9.09
C VAL A 34 4.62 5.60 8.89
N SER A 35 3.78 6.32 9.63
CA SER A 35 3.70 7.79 9.58
C SER A 35 3.25 8.37 10.91
N ILE A 36 3.65 9.60 11.22
CA ILE A 36 3.12 10.36 12.34
C ILE A 36 1.70 10.84 12.03
N PRO A 37 1.44 11.55 10.92
CA PRO A 37 0.08 11.94 10.57
C PRO A 37 -0.71 10.75 10.02
N ARG A 38 -2.00 10.67 10.40
CA ARG A 38 -2.99 9.82 9.75
C ARG A 38 -3.69 10.62 8.67
N ASP A 39 -3.02 10.79 7.57
CA ASP A 39 -3.47 11.63 6.47
C ASP A 39 -3.61 10.83 5.16
N ARG A 40 -4.08 11.53 4.14
CA ARG A 40 -4.22 10.96 2.80
C ARG A 40 -2.89 10.46 2.22
N ALA A 41 -1.77 11.13 2.55
CA ALA A 41 -0.46 10.73 2.06
C ALA A 41 -0.03 9.36 2.58
N LEU A 42 -0.39 9.02 3.83
CA LEU A 42 -0.20 7.68 4.37
C LEU A 42 -0.97 6.63 3.56
N ALA A 43 -2.24 6.89 3.25
CA ALA A 43 -3.06 5.98 2.44
C ALA A 43 -2.49 5.82 1.02
N ASP A 44 -2.10 6.93 0.38
CA ASP A 44 -1.54 6.92 -0.97
C ASP A 44 -0.24 6.12 -1.05
N ARG A 45 0.71 6.31 -0.12
CA ARG A 45 1.96 5.55 -0.07
C ARG A 45 1.71 4.05 0.10
N LEU A 46 0.81 3.67 1.01
CA LEU A 46 0.45 2.27 1.20
C LEU A 46 -0.13 1.65 -0.08
N LEU A 47 -1.08 2.35 -0.71
CA LEU A 47 -1.76 1.85 -1.90
C LEU A 47 -0.86 1.82 -3.13
N GLN A 48 0.12 2.73 -3.24
CA GLN A 48 1.16 2.68 -4.29
C GLN A 48 2.02 1.42 -4.17
N GLN A 49 2.40 1.03 -2.94
CA GLN A 49 3.12 -0.22 -2.71
C GLN A 49 2.25 -1.43 -3.08
N VAL A 50 0.97 -1.45 -2.66
CA VAL A 50 0.03 -2.52 -3.04
C VAL A 50 -0.11 -2.60 -4.55
N ARG A 51 -0.26 -1.46 -5.23
CA ARG A 51 -0.34 -1.43 -6.70
C ARG A 51 0.91 -2.01 -7.37
N ALA A 52 2.09 -1.76 -6.82
CA ALA A 52 3.32 -2.34 -7.34
C ALA A 52 3.33 -3.89 -7.26
N CYS A 53 2.68 -4.46 -6.23
CA CYS A 53 2.49 -5.91 -6.11
C CYS A 53 1.43 -6.47 -7.07
N CYS A 54 0.54 -5.64 -7.60
CA CYS A 54 -0.56 -6.05 -8.50
C CYS A 54 -0.16 -6.01 -9.98
N GLN A 55 1.09 -6.33 -10.33
CA GLN A 55 1.53 -6.37 -11.73
C GLN A 55 0.77 -7.50 -12.46
N GLY A 56 0.14 -7.15 -13.61
CA GLY A 56 -0.67 -8.10 -14.38
C GLY A 56 -2.08 -8.37 -13.84
N VAL A 57 -2.38 -7.99 -12.61
CA VAL A 57 -3.73 -8.10 -12.03
C VAL A 57 -4.58 -6.91 -12.43
N ARG A 58 -5.79 -7.16 -12.92
CA ARG A 58 -6.76 -6.11 -13.30
C ARG A 58 -8.02 -6.15 -12.45
N ALA A 59 -8.46 -7.34 -12.08
CA ALA A 59 -9.62 -7.55 -11.24
C ALA A 59 -9.20 -7.56 -9.77
N LEU A 60 -9.67 -6.57 -9.00
CA LEU A 60 -9.24 -6.37 -7.62
C LEU A 60 -10.41 -5.97 -6.72
N LEU A 61 -10.61 -6.71 -5.65
CA LEU A 61 -11.52 -6.35 -4.56
C LEU A 61 -10.71 -5.87 -3.36
N VAL A 62 -10.89 -4.61 -2.98
CA VAL A 62 -10.22 -4.01 -1.83
C VAL A 62 -11.20 -3.84 -0.68
N CYS A 63 -11.00 -4.58 0.41
CA CYS A 63 -11.78 -4.44 1.64
C CYS A 63 -11.06 -3.50 2.61
N THR A 64 -11.73 -2.42 3.02
CA THR A 64 -11.17 -1.39 3.92
C THR A 64 -12.00 -1.23 5.19
N ASP A 65 -11.39 -0.64 6.22
CA ASP A 65 -12.13 -0.11 7.37
C ASP A 65 -12.86 1.20 6.98
N GLY A 66 -13.66 1.73 7.92
CA GLY A 66 -14.45 2.95 7.72
C GLY A 66 -13.63 4.25 7.62
N TRP A 67 -12.33 4.20 7.37
CA TRP A 67 -11.54 5.43 7.21
C TRP A 67 -11.77 6.07 5.84
N ASN A 68 -12.35 7.26 5.83
CA ASN A 68 -12.79 7.98 4.62
C ASN A 68 -11.67 8.27 3.59
N ALA A 69 -10.40 8.27 4.00
CA ALA A 69 -9.30 8.49 3.07
C ALA A 69 -9.12 7.33 2.07
N TYR A 70 -9.46 6.09 2.45
CA TYR A 70 -9.19 4.92 1.62
C TYR A 70 -9.92 4.93 0.27
N PRO A 71 -11.25 5.10 0.17
CA PRO A 71 -11.95 5.01 -1.11
C PRO A 71 -11.37 5.97 -2.16
N ASN A 72 -11.17 7.22 -1.78
CA ASN A 72 -10.64 8.25 -2.68
C ASN A 72 -9.16 7.98 -3.07
N SER A 73 -8.36 7.49 -2.14
CA SER A 73 -6.96 7.13 -2.42
C SER A 73 -6.87 5.92 -3.33
N ILE A 74 -7.72 4.90 -3.15
CA ILE A 74 -7.78 3.72 -4.02
C ILE A 74 -8.15 4.15 -5.43
N LEU A 75 -9.23 4.92 -5.61
CA LEU A 75 -9.64 5.41 -6.93
C LEU A 75 -8.58 6.26 -7.62
N ARG A 76 -7.73 6.96 -6.88
CA ARG A 76 -6.64 7.77 -7.43
C ARG A 76 -5.43 6.93 -7.80
N VAL A 77 -5.06 5.96 -6.97
CA VAL A 77 -3.86 5.15 -7.17
C VAL A 77 -4.09 4.11 -8.28
N PHE A 78 -5.24 3.45 -8.30
CA PHE A 78 -5.56 2.41 -9.29
C PHE A 78 -6.16 2.99 -10.57
N ARG A 79 -5.39 3.87 -11.25
CA ARG A 79 -5.74 4.48 -12.53
C ARG A 79 -4.68 4.17 -13.57
N GLU A 80 -5.12 4.08 -14.82
CA GLU A 80 -4.25 3.94 -15.98
C GLU A 80 -4.44 5.08 -16.95
N LYS A 81 -3.39 5.34 -17.72
CA LYS A 81 -3.46 6.29 -18.84
C LYS A 81 -4.23 5.64 -19.98
N VAL A 82 -5.33 6.27 -20.38
CA VAL A 82 -6.12 5.86 -21.53
C VAL A 82 -5.85 6.83 -22.66
N LYS A 83 -5.41 6.31 -23.81
CA LYS A 83 -5.24 7.13 -25.03
C LYS A 83 -6.61 7.66 -25.44
N LYS A 84 -6.70 8.97 -25.78
CA LYS A 84 -7.89 9.51 -26.42
C LYS A 84 -8.05 8.86 -27.78
N GLN A 85 -9.28 8.50 -28.12
CA GLN A 85 -9.60 7.90 -29.42
C GLN A 85 -9.48 8.88 -30.59
N ALA A 86 -9.51 10.20 -30.34
CA ALA A 86 -9.38 11.23 -31.39
C ALA A 86 -8.73 12.52 -30.84
N GLY A 87 -7.86 13.14 -31.64
CA GLY A 87 -7.31 14.46 -31.46
C GLY A 87 -6.06 14.59 -30.59
N PRO A 88 -5.31 15.69 -30.76
CA PRO A 88 -4.15 16.02 -29.95
C PRO A 88 -4.58 16.36 -28.51
N GLY A 89 -3.87 15.84 -27.52
CA GLY A 89 -4.13 16.14 -26.12
C GLY A 89 -3.54 15.12 -25.15
N ARG A 90 -3.47 15.51 -23.85
CA ARG A 90 -2.96 14.65 -22.80
C ARG A 90 -3.88 13.42 -22.60
N ALA A 91 -3.30 12.24 -22.48
CA ALA A 91 -4.02 11.01 -22.13
C ALA A 91 -4.83 11.19 -20.84
N GLY A 92 -6.09 10.75 -20.85
CA GLY A 92 -6.92 10.72 -19.66
C GLY A 92 -6.44 9.66 -18.65
N LEU A 93 -6.89 9.77 -17.41
CA LEU A 93 -6.68 8.73 -16.39
C LEU A 93 -8.03 8.06 -16.12
N ALA A 94 -8.12 6.76 -16.38
CA ALA A 94 -9.30 5.95 -16.06
C ALA A 94 -8.99 5.00 -14.89
N VAL A 95 -9.95 4.83 -14.01
CA VAL A 95 -9.91 3.82 -12.92
C VAL A 95 -9.95 2.43 -13.55
N TRP A 96 -9.29 1.47 -12.93
CA TRP A 96 -9.34 0.07 -13.38
C TRP A 96 -10.78 -0.44 -13.47
N PRO A 97 -11.22 -0.98 -14.61
CA PRO A 97 -12.63 -1.31 -14.85
C PRO A 97 -13.15 -2.45 -13.94
N GLU A 98 -12.26 -3.33 -13.51
CA GLU A 98 -12.58 -4.47 -12.64
C GLU A 98 -12.22 -4.19 -11.15
N LEU A 99 -12.07 -2.91 -10.77
CA LEU A 99 -11.84 -2.52 -9.38
C LEU A 99 -13.16 -2.48 -8.61
N CYS A 100 -13.19 -3.17 -7.47
CA CYS A 100 -14.26 -3.10 -6.49
C CYS A 100 -13.72 -2.64 -5.14
N ILE A 101 -14.46 -1.78 -4.44
CA ILE A 101 -14.09 -1.29 -3.10
C ILE A 101 -15.23 -1.58 -2.15
N ALA A 102 -14.97 -2.38 -1.13
CA ALA A 102 -15.90 -2.66 -0.05
C ALA A 102 -15.40 -2.02 1.26
N THR A 103 -16.30 -1.36 1.97
CA THR A 103 -16.01 -0.75 3.26
C THR A 103 -16.75 -1.51 4.36
N VAL A 104 -16.01 -1.88 5.40
CA VAL A 104 -16.53 -2.61 6.57
C VAL A 104 -16.45 -1.69 7.79
N ILE A 105 -17.59 -1.29 8.32
CA ILE A 105 -17.70 -0.41 9.48
C ILE A 105 -18.18 -1.23 10.66
N LYS A 106 -17.40 -1.25 11.75
CA LYS A 106 -17.76 -1.92 12.99
C LYS A 106 -18.24 -0.90 14.02
N HIS A 107 -19.50 -0.99 14.36
CA HIS A 107 -20.09 -0.17 15.43
C HIS A 107 -19.82 -0.83 16.77
N THR A 108 -19.25 -0.08 17.70
CA THR A 108 -18.89 -0.59 19.02
C THR A 108 -19.63 0.13 20.14
N LYS A 109 -20.23 -0.61 21.06
CA LYS A 109 -20.81 -0.07 22.29
C LYS A 109 -20.16 -0.78 23.50
N LYS A 110 -19.72 -0.02 24.48
CA LYS A 110 -19.00 -0.54 25.67
C LYS A 110 -17.83 -1.51 25.31
N LYS A 111 -17.02 -1.16 24.27
CA LYS A 111 -15.90 -1.96 23.76
C LYS A 111 -16.26 -3.32 23.10
N ARG A 112 -17.55 -3.60 22.90
CA ARG A 112 -18.03 -4.78 22.16
C ARG A 112 -18.56 -4.35 20.80
N VAL A 113 -18.33 -5.15 19.76
CA VAL A 113 -18.91 -4.94 18.43
C VAL A 113 -20.40 -5.30 18.55
N VAL A 114 -21.26 -4.32 18.24
CA VAL A 114 -22.72 -4.48 18.27
C VAL A 114 -23.24 -4.74 16.88
N GLU A 115 -22.67 -4.07 15.87
CA GLU A 115 -23.12 -4.16 14.50
C GLU A 115 -21.95 -4.06 13.54
N VAL A 116 -22.05 -4.73 12.40
CA VAL A 116 -21.05 -4.68 11.32
C VAL A 116 -21.76 -4.31 10.03
N THR A 117 -21.59 -3.07 9.59
CA THR A 117 -22.11 -2.58 8.31
C THR A 117 -21.11 -2.86 7.20
N ARG A 118 -21.55 -3.55 6.15
CA ARG A 118 -20.76 -3.86 4.95
C ARG A 118 -21.35 -3.13 3.76
N LYS A 119 -20.57 -2.25 3.15
CA LYS A 119 -21.01 -1.42 2.03
C LYS A 119 -20.07 -1.57 0.85
N LEU A 120 -20.62 -1.85 -0.32
CA LEU A 120 -19.88 -1.68 -1.58
C LEU A 120 -19.82 -0.17 -1.89
N THR A 121 -18.62 0.38 -1.95
CA THR A 121 -18.39 1.82 -2.17
C THR A 121 -18.11 2.13 -3.64
N TRP A 122 -17.55 1.17 -4.38
CA TRP A 122 -17.23 1.29 -5.79
C TRP A 122 -17.28 -0.07 -6.49
N GLY A 123 -17.66 -0.08 -7.76
CA GLY A 123 -17.83 -1.31 -8.56
C GLY A 123 -19.27 -1.84 -8.51
N THR A 124 -19.50 -2.99 -9.14
CA THR A 124 -20.80 -3.67 -9.14
C THR A 124 -20.82 -4.80 -8.13
N ILE A 125 -21.99 -5.11 -7.60
CA ILE A 125 -22.13 -6.15 -6.56
C ILE A 125 -21.81 -7.54 -7.14
N GLU A 126 -22.15 -7.79 -8.39
CA GLU A 126 -21.91 -9.06 -9.09
C GLU A 126 -20.41 -9.32 -9.21
N LYS A 127 -19.63 -8.32 -9.66
CA LYS A 127 -18.17 -8.39 -9.74
C LYS A 127 -17.53 -8.60 -8.37
N ALA A 128 -17.97 -7.82 -7.38
CA ALA A 128 -17.46 -7.93 -6.02
C ALA A 128 -17.75 -9.29 -5.40
N GLN A 129 -18.93 -9.86 -5.62
CA GLN A 129 -19.29 -11.20 -5.17
C GLN A 129 -18.51 -12.30 -5.92
N HIS A 130 -18.30 -12.13 -7.22
CA HIS A 130 -17.48 -13.05 -8.01
C HIS A 130 -16.04 -13.11 -7.45
N LEU A 131 -15.39 -11.96 -7.26
CA LEU A 131 -14.05 -11.87 -6.68
C LEU A 131 -13.99 -12.44 -5.26
N LEU A 132 -15.04 -12.21 -4.47
CA LEU A 132 -15.13 -12.75 -3.12
C LEU A 132 -15.20 -14.28 -3.13
N LYS A 133 -15.99 -14.89 -4.05
CA LYS A 133 -16.08 -16.35 -4.20
C LYS A 133 -14.74 -16.99 -4.59
N MET A 134 -13.92 -16.27 -5.37
CA MET A 134 -12.57 -16.73 -5.73
C MET A 134 -11.60 -16.64 -4.55
N THR A 135 -11.91 -15.84 -3.52
CA THR A 135 -11.06 -15.66 -2.35
C THR A 135 -11.25 -16.82 -1.36
N ARG A 136 -10.18 -17.51 -1.01
CA ARG A 136 -10.22 -18.63 -0.07
C ARG A 136 -10.63 -18.18 1.34
N GLY A 137 -11.66 -18.83 1.89
CA GLY A 137 -12.08 -18.66 3.28
C GLY A 137 -12.84 -17.37 3.59
N CYS A 138 -13.21 -16.56 2.59
CA CYS A 138 -13.99 -15.34 2.79
C CYS A 138 -15.38 -15.49 2.16
N LYS A 139 -16.42 -15.59 2.99
CA LYS A 139 -17.83 -15.63 2.52
C LYS A 139 -18.46 -14.25 2.42
N GLU A 140 -17.92 -13.27 3.13
CA GLU A 140 -18.41 -11.91 3.23
C GLU A 140 -17.27 -10.90 3.20
N PHE A 141 -17.57 -9.65 2.83
CA PHE A 141 -16.60 -8.56 2.95
C PHE A 141 -16.20 -8.39 4.41
N ASN A 142 -14.92 -8.58 4.73
CA ASN A 142 -14.44 -8.47 6.08
C ASN A 142 -13.01 -7.91 6.15
N THR A 143 -12.61 -7.48 7.34
CA THR A 143 -11.27 -6.99 7.67
C THR A 143 -10.58 -7.87 8.71
N SER A 144 -11.11 -9.07 8.97
CA SER A 144 -10.63 -9.94 10.05
C SER A 144 -9.18 -10.39 9.84
N LEU A 145 -8.79 -10.66 8.59
CA LEU A 145 -7.45 -11.10 8.25
C LEU A 145 -6.39 -10.05 8.58
N ILE A 146 -6.59 -8.82 8.15
CA ILE A 146 -5.66 -7.74 8.47
C ILE A 146 -5.70 -7.37 9.97
N GLU A 147 -6.83 -7.56 10.65
CA GLU A 147 -6.93 -7.38 12.10
C GLU A 147 -6.12 -8.43 12.85
N ARG A 148 -6.19 -9.70 12.43
CA ARG A 148 -5.37 -10.78 12.97
C ARG A 148 -3.88 -10.49 12.74
N PHE A 149 -3.50 -10.11 11.54
CA PHE A 149 -2.12 -9.74 11.23
C PHE A 149 -1.63 -8.53 12.04
N ASN A 150 -2.48 -7.54 12.29
CA ASN A 150 -2.20 -6.45 13.22
C ASN A 150 -1.95 -6.94 14.66
N GLY A 151 -2.57 -8.05 15.07
CA GLY A 151 -2.32 -8.74 16.33
C GLY A 151 -0.91 -9.34 16.35
N THR A 152 -0.59 -10.14 15.34
CA THR A 152 0.74 -10.75 15.14
C THR A 152 1.86 -9.71 15.16
N MET A 153 1.69 -8.59 14.45
CA MET A 153 2.67 -7.49 14.47
C MET A 153 2.91 -6.94 15.88
N ARG A 154 1.86 -6.83 16.72
CA ARG A 154 2.01 -6.34 18.09
C ARG A 154 2.68 -7.34 19.01
N GLU A 155 2.44 -8.60 18.81
CA GLU A 155 3.06 -9.66 19.62
C GLU A 155 4.53 -9.82 19.30
N ARG A 156 4.90 -9.73 18.02
CA ARG A 156 6.25 -10.01 17.54
C ARG A 156 7.16 -8.79 17.55
N LEU A 157 6.63 -7.59 17.40
CA LEU A 157 7.42 -6.37 17.46
C LEU A 157 7.39 -5.80 18.89
N ALA A 158 8.47 -6.03 19.64
CA ALA A 158 8.56 -5.68 21.06
C ALA A 158 8.18 -4.22 21.35
N SER A 159 8.55 -3.28 20.48
CA SER A 159 8.21 -1.87 20.61
C SER A 159 6.71 -1.55 20.47
N LEU A 160 5.89 -2.50 19.99
CA LEU A 160 4.44 -2.38 19.85
C LEU A 160 3.65 -3.11 20.94
N THR A 161 4.32 -3.89 21.78
CA THR A 161 3.70 -4.66 22.85
C THR A 161 3.04 -3.71 23.86
N ARG A 162 1.91 -4.09 24.41
CA ARG A 162 1.23 -3.32 25.46
C ARG A 162 2.13 -3.23 26.70
N LYS A 163 2.17 -2.03 27.30
CA LYS A 163 3.00 -1.74 28.51
C LYS A 163 4.52 -1.98 28.27
N CYS A 164 4.98 -1.84 27.04
CA CYS A 164 6.38 -1.95 26.72
C CYS A 164 7.18 -0.80 27.36
N ARG A 165 8.30 -1.14 28.04
CA ARG A 165 9.25 -0.18 28.57
C ARG A 165 10.10 0.47 27.45
N HIS A 166 10.28 -0.24 26.34
CA HIS A 166 11.12 0.13 25.19
C HIS A 166 10.27 0.55 23.99
N ALA A 167 9.45 1.60 24.18
CA ALA A 167 8.71 2.17 23.05
C ALA A 167 9.68 2.66 21.96
N ALA A 168 9.35 2.45 20.71
CA ALA A 168 10.18 2.94 19.60
C ALA A 168 10.40 4.43 19.68
N GLN A 169 11.65 4.84 19.51
CA GLN A 169 12.05 6.25 19.55
C GLN A 169 12.11 6.89 18.17
N ARG A 170 12.28 6.08 17.13
CA ARG A 170 12.41 6.51 15.72
C ARG A 170 11.39 5.78 14.85
N LEU A 171 10.89 6.45 13.83
CA LEU A 171 9.97 5.84 12.86
C LEU A 171 10.65 4.76 12.04
N GLU A 172 11.92 4.99 11.68
CA GLU A 172 12.72 4.04 10.91
C GLU A 172 12.83 2.68 11.63
N THR A 173 13.01 2.70 12.95
CA THR A 173 13.05 1.46 13.75
C THR A 173 11.75 0.69 13.68
N LEU A 174 10.61 1.39 13.70
CA LEU A 174 9.29 0.77 13.52
C LEU A 174 9.09 0.23 12.12
N GLU A 175 9.53 0.97 11.12
CA GLU A 175 9.40 0.59 9.71
C GLU A 175 10.28 -0.63 9.43
N THR A 176 11.55 -0.61 9.82
CA THR A 176 12.46 -1.76 9.68
C THR A 176 11.92 -2.99 10.40
N GLY A 177 11.47 -2.83 11.66
CA GLY A 177 10.88 -3.93 12.42
C GLY A 177 9.61 -4.49 11.77
N MET A 178 8.77 -3.63 11.21
CA MET A 178 7.57 -4.03 10.46
C MET A 178 7.94 -4.87 9.22
N TYR A 179 8.93 -4.43 8.45
CA TYR A 179 9.41 -5.18 7.28
C TYR A 179 10.04 -6.51 7.67
N LEU A 180 10.86 -6.54 8.72
CA LEU A 180 11.48 -7.77 9.21
C LEU A 180 10.41 -8.79 9.62
N ILE A 181 9.45 -8.40 10.46
CA ILE A 181 8.38 -9.28 10.90
C ILE A 181 7.47 -9.69 9.73
N GLY A 182 7.14 -8.75 8.83
CA GLY A 182 6.32 -9.03 7.65
C GLY A 182 6.99 -10.02 6.70
N SER A 183 8.29 -9.88 6.44
CA SER A 183 9.05 -10.82 5.62
C SER A 183 9.18 -12.19 6.30
N THR A 184 9.49 -12.23 7.60
CA THR A 184 9.53 -13.48 8.36
C THR A 184 8.16 -14.18 8.38
N TYR A 185 7.07 -13.42 8.53
CA TYR A 185 5.70 -13.95 8.44
C TYR A 185 5.42 -14.54 7.05
N ASN A 186 5.84 -13.88 5.99
CA ASN A 186 5.60 -14.36 4.64
C ASN A 186 6.38 -15.64 4.31
N PHE A 187 7.66 -15.72 4.69
CA PHE A 187 8.56 -16.75 4.20
C PHE A 187 8.89 -17.84 5.21
N CYS A 188 8.93 -17.51 6.52
CA CYS A 188 9.48 -18.41 7.52
C CYS A 188 8.39 -19.05 8.43
N TRP A 189 7.16 -18.52 8.46
CA TRP A 189 6.13 -19.03 9.36
C TRP A 189 5.03 -19.77 8.60
N ALA A 190 4.88 -21.05 8.89
CA ALA A 190 3.74 -21.83 8.42
C ALA A 190 2.44 -21.27 9.01
N HIS A 191 1.46 -21.05 8.14
CA HIS A 191 0.16 -20.51 8.50
C HIS A 191 -0.84 -21.65 8.64
N HIS A 192 -1.45 -21.81 9.80
CA HIS A 192 -2.34 -22.94 10.13
C HIS A 192 -3.42 -23.17 9.06
N GLU A 193 -4.17 -22.12 8.68
CA GLU A 193 -5.24 -22.21 7.66
C GLU A 193 -4.74 -22.65 6.29
N LEU A 194 -3.52 -22.28 5.92
CA LEU A 194 -2.91 -22.66 4.65
C LEU A 194 -2.34 -24.07 4.67
N SER A 195 -1.98 -24.56 5.87
CA SER A 195 -1.37 -25.87 6.10
C SER A 195 -2.40 -26.98 6.27
N THR A 196 -3.71 -26.69 6.17
CA THR A 196 -4.75 -27.70 6.26
C THR A 196 -4.79 -28.56 5.01
N SER A 197 -5.27 -29.80 5.13
CA SER A 197 -5.42 -30.75 4.03
C SER A 197 -6.25 -30.22 2.85
N LYS A 198 -7.15 -29.27 3.10
CA LYS A 198 -7.96 -28.61 2.06
C LYS A 198 -7.15 -27.71 1.12
N HIS A 199 -5.94 -27.35 1.51
CA HIS A 199 -5.08 -26.45 0.73
C HIS A 199 -3.79 -27.12 0.30
N PHE A 200 -2.88 -27.39 1.23
CA PHE A 200 -1.56 -27.92 0.91
C PHE A 200 -1.21 -29.19 1.69
N GLY A 201 -1.92 -29.52 2.78
CA GLY A 201 -1.71 -30.73 3.57
C GLY A 201 -0.40 -30.81 4.38
N TYR A 202 0.42 -29.76 4.36
CA TYR A 202 1.70 -29.67 5.07
C TYR A 202 1.98 -28.22 5.48
N GLY A 203 3.06 -27.98 6.21
CA GLY A 203 3.43 -26.63 6.64
C GLY A 203 3.56 -25.69 5.45
N CYS A 204 2.64 -24.76 5.31
CA CYS A 204 2.58 -23.81 4.18
C CYS A 204 2.70 -22.38 4.69
N THR A 205 3.65 -21.63 4.12
CA THR A 205 3.80 -20.21 4.39
C THR A 205 2.93 -19.38 3.44
N PRO A 206 2.63 -18.12 3.77
CA PRO A 206 1.96 -17.21 2.84
C PRO A 206 2.68 -17.07 1.51
N ALA A 207 4.02 -17.03 1.49
CA ALA A 207 4.81 -16.93 0.26
C ALA A 207 4.67 -18.20 -0.62
N MET A 208 4.62 -19.39 0.00
CA MET A 208 4.34 -20.64 -0.73
C MET A 208 2.93 -20.61 -1.33
N ALA A 209 1.94 -20.17 -0.57
CA ALA A 209 0.56 -20.03 -1.05
C ALA A 209 0.41 -19.03 -2.20
N ALA A 210 1.30 -18.06 -2.30
CA ALA A 210 1.37 -17.09 -3.39
C ALA A 210 2.26 -17.56 -4.57
N GLY A 211 2.90 -18.73 -4.48
CA GLY A 211 3.80 -19.25 -5.51
C GLY A 211 5.14 -18.50 -5.61
N LEU A 212 5.56 -17.81 -4.53
CA LEU A 212 6.82 -17.07 -4.49
C LEU A 212 8.01 -17.96 -4.09
N THR A 213 7.74 -19.06 -3.40
CA THR A 213 8.72 -20.07 -2.99
C THR A 213 8.04 -21.43 -2.88
N ASP A 214 8.81 -22.49 -2.94
CA ASP A 214 8.38 -23.88 -2.85
C ASP A 214 8.56 -24.51 -1.46
N HIS A 215 9.27 -23.83 -0.55
CA HIS A 215 9.57 -24.32 0.79
C HIS A 215 9.49 -23.25 1.87
N VAL A 216 9.52 -23.67 3.12
CA VAL A 216 9.58 -22.79 4.29
C VAL A 216 11.02 -22.31 4.47
N TRP A 217 11.26 -21.03 4.37
CA TRP A 217 12.60 -20.48 4.55
C TRP A 217 13.05 -20.49 6.02
N SER A 218 14.32 -20.74 6.23
CA SER A 218 14.96 -20.42 7.49
C SER A 218 15.17 -18.90 7.62
N VAL A 219 15.29 -18.42 8.86
CA VAL A 219 15.60 -16.99 9.09
C VAL A 219 16.98 -16.63 8.50
N PHE A 220 17.93 -17.59 8.54
CA PHE A 220 19.25 -17.40 7.94
C PHE A 220 19.14 -17.21 6.42
N GLU A 221 18.36 -18.02 5.74
CA GLU A 221 18.10 -17.92 4.31
C GLU A 221 17.48 -16.57 3.94
N LEU A 222 16.43 -16.14 4.69
CA LEU A 222 15.80 -14.85 4.50
C LEU A 222 16.80 -13.69 4.63
N LEU A 223 17.65 -13.71 5.64
CA LEU A 223 18.63 -12.64 5.88
C LEU A 223 19.84 -12.70 4.91
N SER A 224 20.11 -13.87 4.36
CA SER A 224 21.19 -14.07 3.37
C SER A 224 20.74 -13.79 1.94
N PHE A 225 19.45 -13.62 1.70
CA PHE A 225 18.91 -13.35 0.37
C PHE A 225 19.38 -11.99 -0.16
N LYS A 226 20.21 -12.04 -1.21
CA LYS A 226 20.80 -10.85 -1.81
C LYS A 226 19.85 -10.27 -2.87
N MET A 227 19.37 -9.08 -2.62
CA MET A 227 18.69 -8.28 -3.64
C MET A 227 19.68 -7.32 -4.30
N ALA A 228 19.72 -7.30 -5.61
CA ALA A 228 20.49 -6.28 -6.32
C ALA A 228 19.92 -4.89 -5.96
N PRO A 229 20.76 -3.92 -5.61
CA PRO A 229 20.27 -2.55 -5.38
C PRO A 229 19.64 -2.03 -6.67
N THR A 230 18.57 -1.26 -6.52
CA THR A 230 17.98 -0.57 -7.68
C THR A 230 19.05 0.29 -8.36
N PRO A 231 19.19 0.23 -9.70
CA PRO A 231 20.14 1.08 -10.41
C PRO A 231 19.93 2.54 -10.00
N TRP A 232 21.04 3.20 -9.67
CA TRP A 232 20.97 4.64 -9.39
C TRP A 232 20.50 5.38 -10.65
N VAL A 233 19.40 6.09 -10.53
CA VAL A 233 18.85 6.93 -11.61
C VAL A 233 19.11 8.37 -11.21
N GLU A 234 19.83 9.09 -12.06
CA GLU A 234 20.06 10.52 -11.85
C GLU A 234 18.71 11.25 -11.67
N PRO A 235 18.54 12.02 -10.59
CA PRO A 235 17.31 12.76 -10.37
C PRO A 235 17.09 13.76 -11.50
N LYS A 236 15.98 13.63 -12.19
CA LYS A 236 15.59 14.58 -13.26
C LYS A 236 15.57 16.00 -12.67
N ARG A 237 16.38 16.89 -13.24
CA ARG A 237 16.37 18.30 -12.84
C ARG A 237 14.96 18.86 -12.94
N ARG A 238 14.42 19.29 -11.81
CA ARG A 238 13.11 19.96 -11.77
C ARG A 238 13.31 21.40 -12.23
N GLY A 239 12.66 21.77 -13.34
CA GLY A 239 12.63 23.14 -13.81
C GLY A 239 12.80 23.23 -15.32
N ARG A 240 12.36 24.37 -15.88
CA ARG A 240 12.64 24.72 -17.27
C ARG A 240 14.15 24.86 -17.43
N PRO A 241 14.79 24.25 -18.45
CA PRO A 241 16.21 24.49 -18.71
C PRO A 241 16.47 25.99 -18.69
N ARG A 242 17.47 26.42 -17.92
CA ARG A 242 17.90 27.82 -18.00
C ARG A 242 18.20 28.08 -19.47
N LYS A 243 17.49 29.06 -20.07
CA LYS A 243 17.91 29.58 -21.37
C LYS A 243 19.37 29.94 -21.23
N ALA A 244 20.19 29.42 -22.15
CA ALA A 244 21.57 29.83 -22.22
C ALA A 244 21.60 31.36 -22.20
N THR A 245 22.09 31.94 -21.14
CA THR A 245 22.23 33.39 -20.99
C THR A 245 23.54 33.75 -21.68
N GLY A 246 23.43 33.97 -22.95
CA GLY A 246 24.47 34.55 -23.76
C GLY A 246 23.84 34.84 -25.13
N PRO A 247 23.82 36.10 -25.61
CA PRO A 247 23.51 36.30 -26.99
C PRO A 247 24.63 35.63 -27.82
N ASP A 248 24.22 34.75 -28.71
CA ASP A 248 25.12 34.22 -29.71
C ASP A 248 25.73 35.43 -30.49
N PRO A 249 27.03 35.67 -30.42
CA PRO A 249 27.62 36.85 -31.06
C PRO A 249 27.49 36.84 -32.57
N THR A 250 27.06 35.74 -33.17
CA THR A 250 26.93 35.53 -34.61
C THR A 250 25.52 35.81 -35.15
N LEU A 251 24.52 36.00 -34.28
CA LEU A 251 23.15 36.28 -34.73
C LEU A 251 22.82 37.78 -34.67
N PRO A 252 22.26 38.36 -35.77
CA PRO A 252 21.87 39.77 -35.79
C PRO A 252 20.79 40.02 -34.71
N LYS A 253 21.00 41.06 -33.89
CA LYS A 253 20.06 41.48 -32.86
C LYS A 253 18.71 41.81 -33.48
N ARG A 254 17.65 41.09 -33.07
CA ARG A 254 16.28 41.48 -33.48
C ARG A 254 15.99 42.90 -33.03
N PRO A 255 15.44 43.76 -33.92
CA PRO A 255 15.08 45.13 -33.56
C PRO A 255 14.08 45.16 -32.42
N ARG A 256 14.36 45.99 -31.41
CA ARG A 256 13.46 46.20 -30.26
C ARG A 256 12.35 47.16 -30.69
N GLY A 257 11.11 46.64 -30.62
CA GLY A 257 9.94 47.50 -30.59
C GLY A 257 9.24 47.68 -31.93
N ARG A 258 7.93 47.62 -31.89
CA ARG A 258 7.02 48.03 -32.95
C ARG A 258 7.12 49.56 -33.09
N PRO A 259 7.29 50.14 -34.28
CA PRO A 259 7.30 51.59 -34.42
C PRO A 259 5.96 52.18 -33.93
N ARG A 260 6.04 53.23 -33.15
CA ARG A 260 4.85 54.00 -32.74
C ARG A 260 4.25 54.58 -34.01
N LYS A 261 2.94 54.34 -34.21
CA LYS A 261 2.17 55.09 -35.22
C LYS A 261 2.20 56.55 -34.78
N VAL A 262 2.78 57.36 -35.63
CA VAL A 262 2.66 58.80 -35.52
C VAL A 262 1.29 59.13 -36.06
N ALA A 263 0.52 59.92 -35.31
CA ALA A 263 -0.80 60.44 -35.68
C ALA A 263 -0.69 61.46 -36.77
#